data_50d5bf3e2df3f4196d2df96ad9594962
#
_entry.id   50d5bf3e2df3f4196d2df96ad9594962
#
_cell.length_a   1.000
_cell.length_b   1.000
_cell.length_c   1.000
_cell.angle_alpha   90.00
_cell.angle_beta   90.00
_cell.angle_gamma   90.00
#
_symmetry.space_group_name_H-M   'P 1'
#
loop_
_entity.id
_entity.type
_entity.pdbx_description
1 polymer ?
#
loop_
_entity_poly.entity_id
_entity_poly.type
_entity_poly.pdbx_seq_one_letter_code
_entity_poly.pdbx_strand_id
1 'polypeptide(L)'
;DLCSGENDFVFDSFSGSGTTGAVAHKMNRRWIMVEFGRHADELIIPRMQRVMTGNDQTGISKDVHWKGGGGFKFYQLGESVIHEQDMNWALKAEEMAEAVFLHFQYRPTEAKWLEKEDMYLGKHQSARYHFAISFASREVKTLTADLYEKIVAELEKEKFKHLTIFTNVAVSISPE
;
A
#
# COMPACT_ATOMS: atom_id res chain seq x y z
N ASP A 1 26.84 -10.91 12.61
CA ASP A 1 26.17 -11.95 13.41
C ASP A 1 25.99 -11.61 14.90
N LEU A 2 26.52 -10.48 15.38
CA LEU A 2 26.44 -10.14 16.81
C LEU A 2 25.07 -9.58 17.24
N CYS A 3 24.30 -9.03 16.32
CA CYS A 3 23.09 -8.26 16.68
C CYS A 3 21.78 -8.79 16.08
N SER A 4 21.85 -9.72 15.14
CA SER A 4 20.64 -10.28 14.51
C SER A 4 20.91 -11.67 13.93
N GLY A 5 19.86 -12.49 13.88
CA GLY A 5 19.84 -13.84 13.33
C GLY A 5 19.06 -13.93 12.02
N GLU A 6 18.88 -15.15 11.54
CA GLU A 6 18.04 -15.47 10.38
C GLU A 6 16.57 -15.12 10.68
N ASN A 7 15.88 -14.57 9.70
CA ASN A 7 14.51 -14.05 9.79
C ASN A 7 14.29 -12.82 10.68
N ASP A 8 15.30 -12.30 11.35
CA ASP A 8 15.20 -11.03 12.07
C ASP A 8 15.04 -9.86 11.13
N PHE A 9 14.50 -8.75 11.66
CA PHE A 9 14.40 -7.50 10.94
C PHE A 9 15.67 -6.66 11.07
N VAL A 10 16.16 -6.19 9.93
CA VAL A 10 17.20 -5.18 9.81
C VAL A 10 16.59 -3.90 9.26
N PHE A 11 16.70 -2.81 9.99
CA PHE A 11 16.21 -1.51 9.57
C PHE A 11 17.38 -0.55 9.31
N ASP A 12 17.38 0.11 8.15
CA ASP A 12 18.37 1.11 7.76
C ASP A 12 17.66 2.34 7.23
N SER A 13 17.69 3.42 8.02
CA SER A 13 17.00 4.68 7.72
C SER A 13 17.79 5.61 6.78
N PHE A 14 19.03 5.27 6.43
CA PHE A 14 19.89 6.04 5.53
C PHE A 14 20.69 5.12 4.64
N SER A 15 20.01 4.38 3.81
CA SER A 15 20.52 3.19 3.12
C SER A 15 21.62 3.45 2.07
N GLY A 16 21.77 4.69 1.62
CA GLY A 16 22.79 5.09 0.66
C GLY A 16 22.78 4.22 -0.59
N SER A 17 23.75 3.32 -0.71
CA SER A 17 23.82 2.39 -1.84
C SER A 17 23.11 1.05 -1.61
N GLY A 18 22.41 0.85 -0.48
CA GLY A 18 21.65 -0.36 -0.17
C GLY A 18 22.49 -1.56 0.27
N THR A 19 23.68 -1.34 0.79
CA THR A 19 24.57 -2.44 1.22
C THR A 19 23.96 -3.23 2.37
N THR A 20 23.34 -2.54 3.33
CA THR A 20 22.69 -3.17 4.48
C THR A 20 21.61 -4.16 4.05
N GLY A 21 20.69 -3.75 3.17
CA GLY A 21 19.66 -4.64 2.66
C GLY A 21 20.19 -5.79 1.82
N ALA A 22 21.20 -5.54 1.00
CA ALA A 22 21.85 -6.58 0.20
C ALA A 22 22.48 -7.67 1.09
N VAL A 23 23.18 -7.28 2.15
CA VAL A 23 23.78 -8.21 3.11
C VAL A 23 22.70 -8.94 3.90
N ALA A 24 21.71 -8.20 4.43
CA ALA A 24 20.61 -8.78 5.18
C ALA A 24 19.86 -9.83 4.35
N HIS A 25 19.54 -9.52 3.10
CA HIS A 25 18.87 -10.44 2.19
C HIS A 25 19.65 -11.74 1.94
N LYS A 26 20.96 -11.62 1.65
CA LYS A 26 21.85 -12.78 1.46
C LYS A 26 22.01 -13.64 2.72
N MET A 27 21.79 -13.05 3.89
CA MET A 27 21.79 -13.74 5.20
C MET A 27 20.41 -14.23 5.63
N ASN A 28 19.44 -14.24 4.72
CA ASN A 28 18.07 -14.69 4.99
C ASN A 28 17.38 -13.89 6.12
N ARG A 29 17.66 -12.59 6.18
CA ARG A 29 17.06 -11.65 7.13
C ARG A 29 16.01 -10.81 6.41
N ARG A 30 15.00 -10.39 7.15
CA ARG A 30 14.03 -9.39 6.67
C ARG A 30 14.65 -8.02 6.78
N TRP A 31 14.32 -7.11 5.88
CA TRP A 31 14.93 -5.79 5.90
C TRP A 31 13.94 -4.71 5.44
N ILE A 32 14.14 -3.53 5.96
CA ILE A 32 13.50 -2.30 5.52
C ILE A 32 14.61 -1.27 5.35
N MET A 33 14.66 -0.68 4.17
CA MET A 33 15.58 0.40 3.84
C MET A 33 14.78 1.66 3.53
N VAL A 34 15.27 2.79 4.01
CA VAL A 34 14.76 4.12 3.67
C VAL A 34 15.88 4.93 3.06
N GLU A 35 15.61 5.58 1.94
CA GLU A 35 16.56 6.46 1.28
C GLU A 35 15.85 7.67 0.73
N PHE A 36 16.46 8.82 0.90
CA PHE A 36 15.96 10.09 0.39
C PHE A 36 16.65 10.43 -0.94
N GLY A 37 15.87 10.83 -1.94
CA GLY A 37 16.38 11.25 -3.24
C GLY A 37 16.62 10.09 -4.20
N ARG A 38 17.46 10.36 -5.22
CA ARG A 38 17.62 9.50 -6.40
C ARG A 38 18.39 8.21 -6.17
N HIS A 39 19.08 8.08 -5.05
CA HIS A 39 19.87 6.88 -4.75
C HIS A 39 19.01 5.61 -4.67
N ALA A 40 17.74 5.73 -4.29
CA ALA A 40 16.82 4.59 -4.30
C ALA A 40 16.70 3.98 -5.70
N ASP A 41 16.42 4.80 -6.70
CA ASP A 41 16.23 4.37 -8.09
C ASP A 41 17.56 4.03 -8.79
N GLU A 42 18.58 4.84 -8.57
CA GLU A 42 19.84 4.75 -9.30
C GLU A 42 20.79 3.67 -8.77
N LEU A 43 20.75 3.39 -7.47
CA LEU A 43 21.68 2.49 -6.80
C LEU A 43 21.01 1.30 -6.12
N ILE A 44 20.00 1.53 -5.27
CA ILE A 44 19.43 0.48 -4.43
C ILE A 44 18.63 -0.52 -5.27
N ILE A 45 17.69 -0.06 -6.08
CA ILE A 45 16.84 -0.94 -6.90
C ILE A 45 17.70 -1.80 -7.84
N PRO A 46 18.63 -1.24 -8.64
CA PRO A 46 19.49 -2.06 -9.50
C PRO A 46 20.38 -3.03 -8.73
N ARG A 47 20.86 -2.66 -7.55
CA ARG A 47 21.61 -3.56 -6.69
C ARG A 47 20.75 -4.73 -6.21
N MET A 48 19.57 -4.43 -5.66
CA MET A 48 18.67 -5.46 -5.15
C MET A 48 18.21 -6.41 -6.25
N GLN A 49 17.97 -5.92 -7.46
CA GLN A 49 17.68 -6.78 -8.62
C GLN A 49 18.82 -7.76 -8.92
N ARG A 50 20.09 -7.28 -8.88
CA ARG A 50 21.26 -8.18 -9.04
C ARG A 50 21.39 -9.18 -7.90
N VAL A 51 21.06 -8.78 -6.67
CA VAL A 51 21.02 -9.70 -5.52
C VAL A 51 19.98 -10.79 -5.75
N MET A 52 18.73 -10.42 -6.12
CA MET A 52 17.65 -11.38 -6.36
C MET A 52 17.96 -12.36 -7.51
N THR A 53 18.59 -11.88 -8.57
CA THR A 53 18.98 -12.72 -9.71
C THR A 53 20.24 -13.55 -9.47
N GLY A 54 20.91 -13.40 -8.33
CA GLY A 54 22.17 -14.08 -8.04
C GLY A 54 23.38 -13.48 -8.76
N ASN A 55 23.23 -12.36 -9.47
CA ASN A 55 24.31 -11.72 -10.22
C ASN A 55 25.21 -10.83 -9.34
N ASP A 56 24.80 -10.52 -8.11
CA ASP A 56 25.65 -9.84 -7.15
C ASP A 56 26.45 -10.85 -6.33
N GLN A 57 27.66 -11.13 -6.77
CA GLN A 57 28.60 -12.04 -6.12
C GLN A 57 29.62 -11.29 -5.22
N THR A 58 29.31 -10.06 -4.83
CA THR A 58 30.17 -9.23 -3.96
C THR A 58 29.87 -9.44 -2.47
N GLY A 59 30.75 -8.95 -1.61
CA GLY A 59 30.59 -9.03 -0.15
C GLY A 59 30.54 -10.46 0.34
N ILE A 60 29.51 -10.77 1.15
CA ILE A 60 29.36 -12.08 1.82
C ILE A 60 28.84 -13.20 0.91
N SER A 61 28.63 -12.96 -0.38
CA SER A 61 28.00 -13.92 -1.30
C SER A 61 28.71 -15.28 -1.31
N LYS A 62 30.02 -15.31 -1.21
CA LYS A 62 30.81 -16.54 -1.17
C LYS A 62 30.63 -17.28 0.16
N ASP A 63 30.59 -16.55 1.26
CA ASP A 63 30.51 -17.11 2.60
C ASP A 63 29.15 -17.78 2.85
N VAL A 64 28.07 -17.19 2.28
CA VAL A 64 26.72 -17.73 2.40
C VAL A 64 26.27 -18.56 1.17
N HIS A 65 27.17 -18.79 0.22
CA HIS A 65 26.90 -19.53 -1.04
C HIS A 65 25.68 -18.97 -1.79
N TRP A 66 25.57 -17.63 -1.87
CA TRP A 66 24.42 -16.97 -2.46
C TRP A 66 24.23 -17.29 -3.95
N LYS A 67 23.03 -17.72 -4.32
CA LYS A 67 22.65 -18.07 -5.70
C LYS A 67 21.48 -17.25 -6.23
N GLY A 68 21.02 -16.27 -5.47
CA GLY A 68 19.82 -15.50 -5.79
C GLY A 68 18.57 -16.04 -5.10
N GLY A 69 17.46 -15.38 -5.34
CA GLY A 69 16.15 -15.73 -4.84
C GLY A 69 15.51 -14.62 -4.02
N GLY A 70 14.24 -14.83 -3.67
CA GLY A 70 13.42 -13.87 -2.94
C GLY A 70 12.92 -12.73 -3.81
N GLY A 71 12.50 -11.66 -3.16
CA GLY A 71 11.98 -10.45 -3.79
C GLY A 71 11.91 -9.30 -2.80
N PHE A 72 11.61 -8.10 -3.29
CA PHE A 72 11.39 -6.93 -2.47
C PHE A 72 10.23 -6.11 -3.03
N LYS A 73 9.67 -5.25 -2.18
CA LYS A 73 8.70 -4.22 -2.58
C LYS A 73 9.36 -2.86 -2.46
N PHE A 74 9.20 -2.05 -3.48
CA PHE A 74 9.62 -0.67 -3.47
C PHE A 74 8.38 0.21 -3.28
N TYR A 75 8.50 1.20 -2.41
CA TYR A 75 7.48 2.20 -2.17
C TYR A 75 8.09 3.57 -2.30
N GLN A 76 7.41 4.46 -2.97
CA GLN A 76 7.77 5.87 -3.05
C GLN A 76 6.71 6.67 -2.33
N LEU A 77 7.14 7.67 -1.55
CA LEU A 77 6.20 8.62 -0.97
C LEU A 77 5.61 9.46 -2.10
N GLY A 78 4.29 9.42 -2.20
CA GLY A 78 3.53 10.28 -3.08
C GLY A 78 3.33 11.69 -2.50
N GLU A 79 2.48 12.44 -3.14
CA GLU A 79 2.02 13.74 -2.66
C GLU A 79 1.29 13.60 -1.32
N SER A 80 1.41 14.62 -0.47
CA SER A 80 0.68 14.61 0.80
C SER A 80 -0.83 14.67 0.57
N VAL A 81 -1.58 13.82 1.27
CA VAL A 81 -3.04 13.82 1.24
C VAL A 81 -3.62 15.05 1.95
N ILE A 82 -2.87 15.60 2.90
CA ILE A 82 -3.26 16.79 3.66
C ILE A 82 -2.22 17.87 3.41
N HIS A 83 -2.67 19.03 2.95
CA HIS A 83 -1.90 20.25 2.85
C HIS A 83 -2.41 21.24 3.90
N GLU A 84 -1.54 21.65 4.82
CA GLU A 84 -1.88 22.53 5.95
C GLU A 84 -3.03 21.96 6.80
N GLN A 85 -4.25 22.41 6.59
CA GLN A 85 -5.45 21.98 7.32
C GLN A 85 -6.57 21.46 6.40
N ASP A 86 -6.30 21.32 5.10
CA ASP A 86 -7.27 20.87 4.10
C ASP A 86 -6.75 19.65 3.34
N MET A 87 -7.64 18.94 2.68
CA MET A 87 -7.28 17.83 1.83
C MET A 87 -6.66 18.31 0.52
N ASN A 88 -5.69 17.55 0.02
CA ASN A 88 -5.08 17.80 -1.28
C ASN A 88 -6.02 17.34 -2.41
N TRP A 89 -6.91 18.21 -2.83
CA TRP A 89 -7.89 17.95 -3.89
C TRP A 89 -7.29 17.83 -5.29
N ALA A 90 -5.97 18.00 -5.44
CA ALA A 90 -5.26 17.74 -6.69
C ALA A 90 -4.91 16.25 -6.90
N LEU A 91 -5.00 15.44 -5.83
CA LEU A 91 -4.80 14.00 -5.91
C LEU A 91 -5.93 13.32 -6.66
N LYS A 92 -5.62 12.19 -7.27
CA LYS A 92 -6.62 11.32 -7.86
C LYS A 92 -7.50 10.68 -6.77
N ALA A 93 -8.73 10.39 -7.14
CA ALA A 93 -9.68 9.77 -6.21
C ALA A 93 -9.19 8.44 -5.63
N GLU A 94 -8.51 7.65 -6.45
CA GLU A 94 -7.94 6.37 -6.03
C GLU A 94 -6.84 6.55 -5.00
N GLU A 95 -5.95 7.52 -5.18
CA GLU A 95 -4.86 7.82 -4.24
C GLU A 95 -5.40 8.29 -2.89
N MET A 96 -6.44 9.13 -2.92
CA MET A 96 -7.14 9.55 -1.70
C MET A 96 -7.85 8.39 -1.01
N ALA A 97 -8.56 7.55 -1.75
CA ALA A 97 -9.27 6.41 -1.21
C ALA A 97 -8.30 5.41 -0.57
N GLU A 98 -7.17 5.12 -1.21
CA GLU A 98 -6.11 4.28 -0.64
C GLU A 98 -5.54 4.85 0.64
N ALA A 99 -5.32 6.16 0.71
CA ALA A 99 -4.84 6.82 1.92
C ALA A 99 -5.85 6.74 3.07
N VAL A 100 -7.16 6.91 2.79
CA VAL A 100 -8.23 6.71 3.78
C VAL A 100 -8.23 5.27 4.29
N PHE A 101 -8.19 4.29 3.39
CA PHE A 101 -8.13 2.89 3.80
C PHE A 101 -6.90 2.59 4.65
N LEU A 102 -5.73 3.12 4.29
CA LEU A 102 -4.50 2.94 5.05
C LEU A 102 -4.59 3.58 6.44
N HIS A 103 -5.17 4.78 6.54
CA HIS A 103 -5.36 5.49 7.82
C HIS A 103 -6.21 4.65 8.80
N PHE A 104 -7.26 4.02 8.31
CA PHE A 104 -8.11 3.12 9.11
C PHE A 104 -7.60 1.68 9.18
N GLN A 105 -6.34 1.45 8.78
CA GLN A 105 -5.69 0.13 8.77
C GLN A 105 -6.37 -0.90 7.86
N TYR A 106 -7.19 -0.47 6.94
CA TYR A 106 -7.75 -1.32 5.91
C TYR A 106 -6.77 -1.44 4.74
N ARG A 107 -6.36 -2.66 4.44
CA ARG A 107 -5.49 -2.95 3.29
C ARG A 107 -6.31 -3.68 2.26
N PRO A 108 -6.81 -3.00 1.23
CA PRO A 108 -7.55 -3.68 0.18
C PRO A 108 -6.63 -4.68 -0.52
N THR A 109 -7.09 -5.92 -0.67
CA THR A 109 -6.40 -6.93 -1.50
C THR A 109 -6.76 -6.75 -2.96
N GLU A 110 -7.93 -6.21 -3.22
CA GLU A 110 -8.45 -5.85 -4.52
C GLU A 110 -9.15 -4.51 -4.41
N ALA A 111 -8.94 -3.66 -5.41
CA ALA A 111 -9.56 -2.35 -5.48
C ALA A 111 -10.18 -2.12 -6.85
N LYS A 112 -11.32 -1.45 -6.89
CA LYS A 112 -12.07 -1.18 -8.10
C LYS A 112 -12.67 0.22 -8.05
N TRP A 113 -12.42 1.00 -9.08
CA TRP A 113 -13.07 2.28 -9.29
C TRP A 113 -14.34 2.10 -10.13
N LEU A 114 -15.45 2.63 -9.65
CA LEU A 114 -16.73 2.65 -10.35
C LEU A 114 -16.98 4.06 -10.89
N GLU A 115 -16.57 4.32 -12.12
CA GLU A 115 -16.61 5.65 -12.73
C GLU A 115 -18.02 6.28 -12.73
N LYS A 116 -19.06 5.49 -13.01
CA LYS A 116 -20.45 6.00 -13.08
C LYS A 116 -20.97 6.48 -11.75
N GLU A 117 -20.59 5.82 -10.69
CA GLU A 117 -21.01 6.12 -9.32
C GLU A 117 -20.00 7.02 -8.61
N ASP A 118 -18.84 7.26 -9.24
CA ASP A 118 -17.72 8.01 -8.67
C ASP A 118 -17.35 7.45 -7.28
N MET A 119 -17.15 6.15 -7.23
CA MET A 119 -16.92 5.37 -6.02
C MET A 119 -15.71 4.45 -6.12
N TYR A 120 -14.98 4.33 -5.04
CA TYR A 120 -13.89 3.39 -4.92
C TYR A 120 -14.26 2.24 -3.98
N LEU A 121 -14.11 1.01 -4.46
CA LEU A 121 -14.40 -0.21 -3.72
C LEU A 121 -13.11 -0.94 -3.39
N GLY A 122 -12.94 -1.29 -2.12
CA GLY A 122 -11.80 -2.08 -1.67
C GLY A 122 -12.25 -3.35 -0.94
N LYS A 123 -11.65 -4.48 -1.29
CA LYS A 123 -11.85 -5.77 -0.63
C LYS A 123 -10.71 -6.04 0.35
N HIS A 124 -11.04 -6.34 1.58
CA HIS A 124 -10.10 -6.75 2.61
C HIS A 124 -10.01 -8.27 2.72
N GLN A 125 -8.89 -8.80 3.25
CA GLN A 125 -8.65 -10.24 3.43
C GLN A 125 -9.75 -11.01 4.18
N SER A 126 -10.50 -10.32 5.05
CA SER A 126 -11.61 -10.91 5.81
C SER A 126 -12.96 -10.87 5.09
N ALA A 127 -12.99 -10.72 3.77
CA ALA A 127 -14.21 -10.52 2.98
C ALA A 127 -15.01 -9.28 3.40
N ARG A 128 -14.31 -8.20 3.76
CA ARG A 128 -14.89 -6.88 4.03
C ARG A 128 -14.67 -6.00 2.83
N TYR A 129 -15.69 -5.23 2.50
CA TYR A 129 -15.59 -4.19 1.49
C TYR A 129 -15.61 -2.83 2.17
N HIS A 130 -14.75 -1.95 1.69
CA HIS A 130 -14.65 -0.59 2.19
C HIS A 130 -14.88 0.36 1.04
N PHE A 131 -15.65 1.40 1.28
CA PHE A 131 -16.02 2.37 0.28
C PHE A 131 -15.51 3.74 0.66
N ALA A 132 -14.94 4.42 -0.32
CA ALA A 132 -14.70 5.83 -0.24
C ALA A 132 -15.56 6.53 -1.29
N ILE A 133 -16.49 7.33 -0.86
CA ILE A 133 -17.39 8.05 -1.75
C ILE A 133 -16.81 9.43 -2.03
N SER A 134 -16.56 9.70 -3.32
CA SER A 134 -16.28 11.04 -3.85
C SER A 134 -15.20 11.86 -3.15
N PHE A 135 -14.00 11.33 -3.07
CA PHE A 135 -12.85 12.14 -2.68
C PHE A 135 -12.23 12.93 -3.86
N ALA A 136 -12.76 12.74 -5.08
CA ALA A 136 -12.23 13.40 -6.26
C ALA A 136 -12.60 14.87 -6.38
N SER A 137 -13.59 15.35 -5.62
CA SER A 137 -14.02 16.73 -5.66
C SER A 137 -14.38 17.27 -4.28
N ARG A 138 -14.35 18.60 -4.14
CA ARG A 138 -14.83 19.27 -2.92
C ARG A 138 -16.36 19.18 -2.76
N GLU A 139 -17.02 18.59 -3.71
CA GLU A 139 -18.48 18.40 -3.63
C GLU A 139 -18.83 17.37 -2.57
N VAL A 140 -19.75 17.77 -1.71
CA VAL A 140 -20.27 16.87 -0.67
C VAL A 140 -21.21 15.88 -1.31
N LYS A 141 -20.87 14.60 -1.30
CA LYS A 141 -21.80 13.55 -1.68
C LYS A 141 -22.50 13.00 -0.44
N THR A 142 -23.80 12.87 -0.58
CA THR A 142 -24.65 12.29 0.47
C THR A 142 -24.91 10.82 0.15
N LEU A 143 -24.68 9.95 1.13
CA LEU A 143 -25.10 8.57 1.03
C LEU A 143 -26.64 8.51 1.13
N THR A 144 -27.30 8.30 0.00
CA THR A 144 -28.75 8.11 -0.12
C THR A 144 -29.11 6.63 -0.11
N ALA A 145 -30.39 6.29 0.13
CA ALA A 145 -30.86 4.92 0.04
C ALA A 145 -30.59 4.30 -1.33
N ASP A 146 -30.86 5.02 -2.42
CA ASP A 146 -30.60 4.55 -3.79
C ASP A 146 -29.10 4.25 -4.02
N LEU A 147 -28.21 5.08 -3.49
CA LEU A 147 -26.77 4.86 -3.59
C LEU A 147 -26.33 3.65 -2.77
N TYR A 148 -26.92 3.48 -1.57
CA TYR A 148 -26.68 2.31 -0.72
C TYR A 148 -27.11 1.02 -1.41
N GLU A 149 -28.30 0.99 -2.01
CA GLU A 149 -28.82 -0.19 -2.76
C GLU A 149 -27.90 -0.54 -3.94
N LYS A 150 -27.41 0.45 -4.68
CA LYS A 150 -26.44 0.21 -5.76
C LYS A 150 -25.13 -0.39 -5.25
N ILE A 151 -24.65 0.10 -4.11
CA ILE A 151 -23.46 -0.43 -3.44
C ILE A 151 -23.67 -1.90 -3.08
N VAL A 152 -24.79 -2.20 -2.42
CA VAL A 152 -25.12 -3.56 -2.00
C VAL A 152 -25.29 -4.47 -3.22
N ALA A 153 -25.98 -4.04 -4.26
CA ALA A 153 -26.18 -4.83 -5.48
C ALA A 153 -24.84 -5.15 -6.21
N GLU A 154 -23.88 -4.24 -6.20
CA GLU A 154 -22.56 -4.51 -6.76
C GLU A 154 -21.77 -5.52 -5.92
N LEU A 155 -21.99 -5.52 -4.60
CA LEU A 155 -21.33 -6.43 -3.66
C LEU A 155 -21.98 -7.80 -3.51
N GLU A 156 -23.28 -7.94 -3.72
CA GLU A 156 -23.99 -9.21 -3.62
C GLU A 156 -23.48 -10.26 -4.60
N LYS A 157 -22.78 -9.84 -5.65
CA LYS A 157 -22.04 -10.73 -6.55
C LYS A 157 -20.94 -11.50 -5.84
N GLU A 158 -20.51 -10.99 -4.68
CA GLU A 158 -19.49 -11.63 -3.84
C GLU A 158 -19.99 -11.66 -2.37
N LYS A 159 -19.90 -12.81 -1.72
CA LYS A 159 -20.36 -12.94 -0.33
C LYS A 159 -19.49 -12.06 0.60
N PHE A 160 -20.04 -10.98 1.12
CA PHE A 160 -19.40 -10.16 2.14
C PHE A 160 -20.09 -10.32 3.52
N LYS A 161 -19.34 -10.10 4.61
CA LYS A 161 -19.86 -10.18 5.97
C LYS A 161 -20.05 -8.81 6.60
N HIS A 162 -19.20 -7.86 6.23
CA HIS A 162 -19.22 -6.52 6.79
C HIS A 162 -18.93 -5.50 5.68
N LEU A 163 -19.64 -4.39 5.76
CA LEU A 163 -19.50 -3.26 4.88
C LEU A 163 -19.20 -2.01 5.72
N THR A 164 -18.13 -1.31 5.38
CA THR A 164 -17.81 0.01 5.94
C THR A 164 -17.86 1.03 4.82
N ILE A 165 -18.63 2.07 4.97
CA ILE A 165 -18.78 3.13 3.97
C ILE A 165 -18.19 4.42 4.54
N PHE A 166 -17.25 5.00 3.82
CA PHE A 166 -16.72 6.33 4.09
C PHE A 166 -17.49 7.35 3.24
N THR A 167 -18.08 8.33 3.86
CA THR A 167 -18.90 9.34 3.20
C THR A 167 -18.79 10.68 3.92
N ASN A 168 -19.03 11.76 3.20
CA ASN A 168 -19.08 13.10 3.79
C ASN A 168 -20.35 13.30 4.62
N VAL A 169 -21.49 12.84 4.13
CA VAL A 169 -22.79 12.98 4.78
C VAL A 169 -23.59 11.68 4.59
N ALA A 170 -24.20 11.20 5.66
CA ALA A 170 -25.14 10.09 5.59
C ALA A 170 -26.55 10.56 5.98
N VAL A 171 -27.55 10.19 5.20
CA VAL A 171 -28.96 10.26 5.59
C VAL A 171 -29.27 9.01 6.37
N SER A 172 -30.17 9.10 7.36
CA SER A 172 -30.60 7.93 8.13
C SER A 172 -31.13 6.84 7.19
N ILE A 173 -30.40 5.74 7.12
CA ILE A 173 -30.80 4.55 6.36
C ILE A 173 -31.27 3.56 7.41
N SER A 174 -32.59 3.35 7.51
CA SER A 174 -33.14 2.26 8.33
C SER A 174 -33.13 1.00 7.49
N PRO A 175 -32.46 -0.07 7.93
CA PRO A 175 -32.67 -1.38 7.33
C PRO A 175 -34.13 -1.78 7.62
N GLU A 176 -34.90 -2.12 6.60
CA GLU A 176 -36.17 -2.79 6.72
C GLU A 176 -35.96 -4.26 7.13
#